data_244450f6fc5e0470024fd1a993db1733
#
_entry.id   244450f6fc5e0470024fd1a993db1733
#
_cell.length_a   1.000
_cell.length_b   1.000
_cell.length_c   1.000
_cell.angle_alpha   90.00
_cell.angle_beta   90.00
_cell.angle_gamma   90.00
#
_symmetry.space_group_name_H-M   'P 1'
#
loop_
_entity.id
_entity.type
_entity.pdbx_description
1 polymer ?
#
loop_
_entity_poly.entity_id
_entity_poly.type
_entity_poly.pdbx_seq_one_letter_code
_entity_poly.pdbx_strand_id
1 'polypeptide(L)'
;GTAETLEPMTSETLHKYMREYYRPQDTVVAVSGHFTDEDLDFIEELFSEMQGEGKNVITPAAYQPSLFLRDKEIEQNHLCLSFPGVSLVSEDRFAMNLLSSILGGGMSSRLFQSVREQNGLCYSVYTFTTPHLDTGLLSIYTGLGQETERKALDLILRELDEFCQNGPEPDELSRCREQAKTTLLMGLENTGNRMMTIGRSELLRGEVSKIEEVLDSYDRVTADDILNLARRVFDRSKASLAVVGQPDSEDTYRELLR
;
A
#
# COMPACT_ATOMS: atom_id res chain seq x y z
N GLY A 1 -3.24 -5.93 19.49
CA GLY A 1 -4.10 -6.73 20.35
C GLY A 1 -4.77 -5.90 21.43
N THR A 2 -5.77 -6.45 22.08
CA THR A 2 -6.41 -5.85 23.25
C THR A 2 -5.88 -6.50 24.52
N ALA A 3 -6.15 -5.93 25.69
CA ALA A 3 -5.75 -6.51 26.97
C ALA A 3 -6.28 -7.95 27.10
N GLU A 4 -7.56 -8.17 26.74
CA GLU A 4 -8.23 -9.46 26.81
C GLU A 4 -7.58 -10.51 25.89
N THR A 5 -6.99 -10.10 24.75
CA THR A 5 -6.33 -11.04 23.82
C THR A 5 -4.86 -11.29 24.19
N LEU A 6 -4.22 -10.37 24.91
CA LEU A 6 -2.82 -10.50 25.30
C LEU A 6 -2.64 -11.21 26.65
N GLU A 7 -3.53 -10.96 27.60
CA GLU A 7 -3.44 -11.50 28.96
C GLU A 7 -3.37 -13.05 29.00
N PRO A 8 -4.15 -13.81 28.18
CA PRO A 8 -4.07 -15.26 28.17
C PRO A 8 -2.89 -15.84 27.37
N MET A 9 -2.06 -15.00 26.69
CA MET A 9 -0.95 -15.48 25.89
C MET A 9 0.18 -15.97 26.77
N THR A 10 0.63 -17.19 26.53
CA THR A 10 1.76 -17.84 27.21
C THR A 10 2.86 -18.19 26.23
N SER A 11 4.06 -18.52 26.72
CA SER A 11 5.13 -19.09 25.90
C SER A 11 4.69 -20.32 25.13
N GLU A 12 3.88 -21.18 25.75
CA GLU A 12 3.34 -22.39 25.09
C GLU A 12 2.42 -22.04 23.93
N THR A 13 1.56 -21.00 24.08
CA THR A 13 0.71 -20.49 23.00
C THR A 13 1.54 -20.06 21.80
N LEU A 14 2.64 -19.33 22.03
CA LEU A 14 3.54 -18.87 20.96
C LEU A 14 4.27 -20.04 20.30
N HIS A 15 4.80 -20.99 21.07
CA HIS A 15 5.45 -22.17 20.52
C HIS A 15 4.50 -23.04 19.70
N LYS A 16 3.24 -23.19 20.15
CA LYS A 16 2.21 -23.89 19.39
C LYS A 16 1.97 -23.21 18.05
N TYR A 17 1.80 -21.88 18.05
CA TYR A 17 1.63 -21.09 16.85
C TYR A 17 2.82 -21.25 15.88
N MET A 18 4.05 -21.18 16.39
CA MET A 18 5.25 -21.37 15.57
C MET A 18 5.27 -22.75 14.92
N ARG A 19 5.01 -23.82 15.69
CA ARG A 19 4.97 -25.20 15.15
C ARG A 19 3.89 -25.40 14.09
N GLU A 20 2.78 -24.68 14.19
CA GLU A 20 1.65 -24.78 13.26
C GLU A 20 1.87 -24.00 11.97
N TYR A 21 2.46 -22.78 12.04
CA TYR A 21 2.50 -21.84 10.91
C TYR A 21 3.90 -21.58 10.35
N TYR A 22 4.98 -21.78 11.12
CA TYR A 22 6.36 -21.58 10.63
C TYR A 22 6.82 -22.84 9.94
N ARG A 23 6.78 -22.84 8.62
CA ARG A 23 7.10 -24.00 7.78
C ARG A 23 8.25 -23.67 6.85
N PRO A 24 9.13 -24.65 6.54
CA PRO A 24 10.24 -24.45 5.63
C PRO A 24 9.81 -23.89 4.27
N GLN A 25 8.68 -24.38 3.74
CA GLN A 25 8.15 -23.98 2.42
C GLN A 25 7.55 -22.55 2.38
N ASP A 26 7.31 -21.96 3.54
CA ASP A 26 6.80 -20.59 3.70
C ASP A 26 7.86 -19.67 4.34
N THR A 27 9.12 -20.10 4.38
CA THR A 27 10.23 -19.36 4.99
C THR A 27 11.30 -19.07 3.96
N VAL A 28 11.75 -17.84 3.90
CA VAL A 28 12.91 -17.42 3.11
C VAL A 28 13.91 -16.72 4.02
N VAL A 29 15.16 -17.14 3.96
CA VAL A 29 16.27 -16.44 4.59
C VAL A 29 17.05 -15.70 3.52
N ALA A 30 17.15 -14.39 3.66
CA ALA A 30 17.86 -13.53 2.71
C ALA A 30 19.04 -12.84 3.39
N VAL A 31 20.16 -12.81 2.71
CA VAL A 31 21.40 -12.16 3.18
C VAL A 31 21.87 -11.15 2.13
N SER A 32 22.33 -10.01 2.55
CA SER A 32 22.93 -9.01 1.68
C SER A 32 24.01 -8.24 2.43
N GLY A 33 25.14 -8.00 1.79
CA GLY A 33 26.28 -7.28 2.35
C GLY A 33 27.57 -8.09 2.24
N HIS A 34 28.48 -7.92 3.18
CA HIS A 34 29.72 -8.69 3.25
C HIS A 34 29.47 -9.94 4.11
N PHE A 35 29.41 -11.10 3.48
CA PHE A 35 29.27 -12.39 4.14
C PHE A 35 30.22 -13.42 3.49
N THR A 36 30.50 -14.49 4.20
CA THR A 36 31.36 -15.59 3.80
C THR A 36 30.52 -16.86 3.58
N ASP A 37 31.13 -17.89 3.00
CA ASP A 37 30.51 -19.21 2.89
C ASP A 37 30.23 -19.82 4.27
N GLU A 38 31.10 -19.56 5.25
CA GLU A 38 30.93 -20.02 6.65
C GLU A 38 29.65 -19.40 7.28
N ASP A 39 29.34 -18.14 6.97
CA ASP A 39 28.10 -17.50 7.43
C ASP A 39 26.88 -18.19 6.83
N LEU A 40 26.94 -18.58 5.54
CA LEU A 40 25.86 -19.31 4.87
C LEU A 40 25.69 -20.72 5.44
N ASP A 41 26.77 -21.46 5.66
CA ASP A 41 26.77 -22.79 6.28
C ASP A 41 26.17 -22.73 7.70
N PHE A 42 26.52 -21.71 8.48
CA PHE A 42 25.92 -21.47 9.80
C PHE A 42 24.40 -21.20 9.74
N ILE A 43 23.96 -20.41 8.78
CA ILE A 43 22.52 -20.15 8.56
C ILE A 43 21.81 -21.44 8.17
N GLU A 44 22.38 -22.23 7.27
CA GLU A 44 21.82 -23.50 6.84
C GLU A 44 21.71 -24.47 8.04
N GLU A 45 22.74 -24.58 8.87
CA GLU A 45 22.69 -25.38 10.10
C GLU A 45 21.54 -24.95 11.02
N LEU A 46 21.39 -23.65 11.28
CA LEU A 46 20.34 -23.11 12.16
C LEU A 46 18.91 -23.39 11.67
N PHE A 47 18.69 -23.38 10.36
CA PHE A 47 17.36 -23.57 9.77
C PHE A 47 17.10 -25.00 9.29
N SER A 48 18.13 -25.86 9.25
CA SER A 48 18.02 -27.26 8.80
C SER A 48 17.04 -28.09 9.64
N GLU A 49 16.90 -27.77 10.92
CA GLU A 49 16.01 -28.46 11.84
C GLU A 49 14.57 -27.92 11.82
N MET A 50 14.28 -26.92 10.97
CA MET A 50 12.94 -26.36 10.86
C MET A 50 11.96 -27.43 10.36
N GLN A 51 10.91 -27.68 11.15
CA GLN A 51 9.96 -28.76 10.88
C GLN A 51 8.66 -28.22 10.29
N GLY A 52 7.92 -29.11 9.62
CA GLY A 52 6.62 -28.87 9.04
C GLY A 52 6.58 -29.24 7.55
N GLU A 53 5.45 -29.73 7.10
CA GLU A 53 5.24 -30.12 5.71
C GLU A 53 4.17 -29.23 5.04
N GLY A 54 4.34 -29.00 3.75
CA GLY A 54 3.41 -28.25 2.91
C GLY A 54 3.42 -26.75 3.20
N LYS A 55 2.64 -26.02 2.43
CA LYS A 55 2.42 -24.56 2.56
C LYS A 55 1.18 -24.26 3.39
N ASN A 56 1.18 -23.11 4.04
CA ASN A 56 -0.02 -22.61 4.67
C ASN A 56 -1.11 -22.34 3.61
N VAL A 57 -2.35 -22.71 3.94
CA VAL A 57 -3.50 -22.45 3.07
C VAL A 57 -3.93 -21.00 3.26
N ILE A 58 -3.89 -20.22 2.19
CA ILE A 58 -4.35 -18.83 2.17
C ILE A 58 -5.79 -18.83 1.66
N THR A 59 -6.72 -18.33 2.46
CA THR A 59 -8.09 -18.08 1.99
C THR A 59 -8.10 -16.79 1.18
N PRO A 60 -8.59 -16.80 -0.08
CA PRO A 60 -8.64 -15.60 -0.91
C PRO A 60 -9.40 -14.48 -0.22
N ALA A 61 -8.83 -13.28 -0.23
CA ALA A 61 -9.46 -12.10 0.35
C ALA A 61 -10.57 -11.58 -0.56
N ALA A 62 -11.69 -11.16 0.05
CA ALA A 62 -12.77 -10.48 -0.65
C ALA A 62 -12.91 -9.06 -0.09
N TYR A 63 -12.74 -8.06 -0.94
CA TYR A 63 -12.94 -6.68 -0.56
C TYR A 63 -14.42 -6.40 -0.28
N GLN A 64 -14.68 -5.73 0.84
CA GLN A 64 -16.02 -5.24 1.21
C GLN A 64 -15.93 -3.77 1.58
N PRO A 65 -16.68 -2.88 0.91
CA PRO A 65 -16.75 -1.47 1.27
C PRO A 65 -17.22 -1.31 2.71
N SER A 66 -16.57 -0.43 3.43
CA SER A 66 -16.92 -0.19 4.84
C SER A 66 -16.76 1.28 5.22
N LEU A 67 -17.59 1.72 6.18
CA LEU A 67 -17.46 3.00 6.83
C LEU A 67 -17.14 2.76 8.30
N PHE A 68 -16.00 3.28 8.76
CA PHE A 68 -15.54 3.17 10.14
C PHE A 68 -15.39 4.56 10.75
N LEU A 69 -16.17 4.85 11.77
CA LEU A 69 -16.13 6.13 12.48
C LEU A 69 -15.71 5.87 13.93
N ARG A 70 -14.70 6.59 14.40
CA ARG A 70 -14.24 6.51 15.77
C ARG A 70 -14.12 7.91 16.36
N ASP A 71 -15.00 8.20 17.32
CA ASP A 71 -14.90 9.42 18.10
C ASP A 71 -13.68 9.37 19.02
N LYS A 72 -12.88 10.42 18.96
CA LYS A 72 -11.70 10.62 19.77
C LYS A 72 -11.44 12.11 19.89
N GLU A 73 -11.24 12.60 21.11
CA GLU A 73 -10.90 14.00 21.39
C GLU A 73 -9.45 14.30 20.97
N ILE A 74 -9.28 14.73 19.73
CA ILE A 74 -8.01 15.13 19.11
C ILE A 74 -8.25 16.37 18.24
N GLU A 75 -7.18 17.12 17.97
CA GLU A 75 -7.26 18.41 17.27
C GLU A 75 -7.69 18.29 15.80
N GLN A 76 -7.39 17.19 15.15
CA GLN A 76 -7.66 16.97 13.73
C GLN A 76 -8.40 15.66 13.52
N ASN A 77 -9.29 15.64 12.53
CA ASN A 77 -9.83 14.40 12.00
C ASN A 77 -8.84 13.75 11.03
N HIS A 78 -8.57 12.49 11.26
CA HIS A 78 -7.74 11.66 10.39
C HIS A 78 -8.63 10.80 9.51
N LEU A 79 -8.57 11.03 8.22
CA LEU A 79 -9.39 10.34 7.23
C LEU A 79 -8.52 9.44 6.36
N CYS A 80 -9.05 8.26 6.07
CA CYS A 80 -8.47 7.33 5.13
C CYS A 80 -9.57 6.85 4.17
N LEU A 81 -9.60 7.42 2.96
CA LEU A 81 -10.48 7.01 1.87
C LEU A 81 -9.76 5.94 1.05
N SER A 82 -10.35 4.76 0.94
CA SER A 82 -9.71 3.60 0.31
C SER A 82 -10.60 2.98 -0.75
N PHE A 83 -9.96 2.45 -1.78
CA PHE A 83 -10.57 1.70 -2.87
C PHE A 83 -9.87 0.36 -3.04
N PRO A 84 -10.53 -0.65 -3.67
CA PRO A 84 -9.84 -1.88 -4.04
C PRO A 84 -8.70 -1.56 -5.00
N GLY A 85 -7.51 -1.98 -4.63
CA GLY A 85 -6.31 -1.87 -5.45
C GLY A 85 -6.00 -3.15 -6.20
N VAL A 86 -4.75 -3.32 -6.60
CA VAL A 86 -4.28 -4.52 -7.28
C VAL A 86 -3.38 -5.35 -6.37
N SER A 87 -3.32 -6.65 -6.62
CA SER A 87 -2.44 -7.55 -5.88
C SER A 87 -0.96 -7.31 -6.20
N LEU A 88 -0.09 -7.77 -5.31
CA LEU A 88 1.37 -7.68 -5.46
C LEU A 88 1.89 -8.35 -6.74
N VAL A 89 1.22 -9.43 -7.16
CA VAL A 89 1.59 -10.21 -8.35
C VAL A 89 0.90 -9.75 -9.63
N SER A 90 0.04 -8.72 -9.55
CA SER A 90 -0.66 -8.16 -10.71
C SER A 90 0.32 -7.49 -11.68
N GLU A 91 0.05 -7.61 -12.96
CA GLU A 91 0.77 -6.87 -14.01
C GLU A 91 0.52 -5.37 -13.90
N ASP A 92 -0.64 -4.96 -13.40
CA ASP A 92 -1.02 -3.55 -13.19
C ASP A 92 -0.31 -2.89 -12.00
N ARG A 93 0.53 -3.60 -11.24
CA ARG A 93 1.20 -3.04 -10.03
C ARG A 93 2.06 -1.80 -10.31
N PHE A 94 2.69 -1.74 -11.49
CA PHE A 94 3.49 -0.58 -11.89
C PHE A 94 2.61 0.62 -12.25
N ALA A 95 1.52 0.38 -12.99
CA ALA A 95 0.51 1.39 -13.28
C ALA A 95 -0.15 1.91 -12.00
N MET A 96 -0.44 1.03 -11.03
CA MET A 96 -0.99 1.39 -9.71
C MET A 96 -0.02 2.27 -8.91
N ASN A 97 1.26 1.96 -8.94
CA ASN A 97 2.29 2.76 -8.27
C ASN A 97 2.38 4.17 -8.89
N LEU A 98 2.37 4.27 -10.23
CA LEU A 98 2.38 5.56 -10.93
C LEU A 98 1.09 6.34 -10.70
N LEU A 99 -0.08 5.70 -10.75
CA LEU A 99 -1.38 6.31 -10.41
C LEU A 99 -1.35 6.92 -9.01
N SER A 100 -0.90 6.14 -8.02
CA SER A 100 -0.73 6.63 -6.65
C SER A 100 0.23 7.82 -6.60
N SER A 101 1.38 7.74 -7.26
CA SER A 101 2.38 8.81 -7.26
C SER A 101 1.86 10.11 -7.87
N ILE A 102 1.12 10.05 -8.97
CA ILE A 102 0.53 11.22 -9.65
C ILE A 102 -0.51 11.88 -8.75
N LEU A 103 -1.34 11.09 -8.09
CA LEU A 103 -2.42 11.62 -7.24
C LEU A 103 -1.91 12.21 -5.93
N GLY A 104 -0.99 11.53 -5.23
CA GLY A 104 -0.60 11.95 -3.88
C GLY A 104 0.82 11.58 -3.46
N GLY A 105 1.74 11.31 -4.41
CA GLY A 105 3.09 10.84 -4.12
C GLY A 105 4.10 11.94 -3.73
N GLY A 106 3.71 13.21 -3.67
CA GLY A 106 4.62 14.30 -3.30
C GLY A 106 4.03 15.68 -3.50
N MET A 107 4.85 16.72 -3.30
CA MET A 107 4.40 18.13 -3.34
C MET A 107 3.85 18.57 -4.71
N SER A 108 4.26 17.96 -5.79
CA SER A 108 3.75 18.24 -7.14
C SER A 108 2.60 17.34 -7.58
N SER A 109 2.06 16.52 -6.69
CA SER A 109 0.93 15.63 -6.95
C SER A 109 -0.39 16.42 -6.95
N ARG A 110 -1.40 15.89 -7.64
CA ARG A 110 -2.69 16.57 -7.82
C ARG A 110 -3.38 16.92 -6.51
N LEU A 111 -3.51 15.96 -5.61
CA LEU A 111 -4.19 16.18 -4.33
C LEU A 111 -3.41 17.14 -3.43
N PHE A 112 -2.08 17.08 -3.43
CA PHE A 112 -1.30 18.03 -2.67
C PHE A 112 -1.50 19.46 -3.21
N GLN A 113 -1.46 19.63 -4.51
CA GLN A 113 -1.66 20.94 -5.13
C GLN A 113 -3.08 21.47 -4.93
N SER A 114 -4.12 20.65 -5.20
CA SER A 114 -5.50 21.11 -5.12
C SER A 114 -5.99 21.27 -3.68
N VAL A 115 -5.78 20.28 -2.81
CA VAL A 115 -6.36 20.27 -1.47
C VAL A 115 -5.55 21.12 -0.49
N ARG A 116 -4.21 21.03 -0.56
CA ARG A 116 -3.33 21.73 0.38
C ARG A 116 -2.89 23.11 -0.12
N GLU A 117 -2.22 23.18 -1.28
CA GLU A 117 -1.58 24.44 -1.71
C GLU A 117 -2.60 25.48 -2.18
N GLN A 118 -3.54 25.09 -3.03
CA GLN A 118 -4.51 26.03 -3.62
C GLN A 118 -5.67 26.35 -2.67
N ASN A 119 -6.11 25.40 -1.89
CA ASN A 119 -7.29 25.56 -1.03
C ASN A 119 -6.99 25.60 0.46
N GLY A 120 -5.79 25.25 0.92
CA GLY A 120 -5.38 25.32 2.33
C GLY A 120 -6.23 24.48 3.28
N LEU A 121 -6.82 23.37 2.80
CA LEU A 121 -7.80 22.60 3.57
C LEU A 121 -7.17 21.60 4.54
N CYS A 122 -5.92 21.20 4.30
CA CYS A 122 -5.23 20.22 5.14
C CYS A 122 -3.74 20.53 5.28
N TYR A 123 -3.11 19.99 6.32
CA TYR A 123 -1.65 20.00 6.44
C TYR A 123 -1.00 18.84 5.67
N SER A 124 -1.67 17.69 5.66
CA SER A 124 -1.18 16.48 5.01
C SER A 124 -2.25 15.84 4.14
N VAL A 125 -1.92 15.57 2.89
CA VAL A 125 -2.69 14.72 1.99
C VAL A 125 -1.71 13.91 1.14
N TYR A 126 -1.89 12.59 1.10
CA TYR A 126 -1.07 11.71 0.29
C TYR A 126 -1.81 10.41 -0.03
N THR A 127 -1.32 9.70 -1.02
CA THR A 127 -1.79 8.39 -1.42
C THR A 127 -0.76 7.32 -1.13
N PHE A 128 -1.24 6.12 -0.84
CA PHE A 128 -0.38 4.95 -0.70
C PHE A 128 -1.13 3.69 -1.13
N THR A 129 -0.36 2.70 -1.55
CA THR A 129 -0.88 1.38 -1.91
C THR A 129 -0.52 0.37 -0.84
N THR A 130 -1.44 -0.55 -0.56
CA THR A 130 -1.21 -1.68 0.34
C THR A 130 -1.47 -2.97 -0.44
N PRO A 131 -0.49 -3.45 -1.23
CA PRO A 131 -0.65 -4.69 -1.97
C PRO A 131 -0.45 -5.90 -1.07
N HIS A 132 -1.32 -6.89 -1.21
CA HIS A 132 -1.23 -8.23 -0.65
C HIS A 132 -1.09 -9.23 -1.79
N LEU A 133 -0.88 -10.50 -1.47
CA LEU A 133 -0.62 -11.54 -2.48
C LEU A 133 -1.79 -11.69 -3.48
N ASP A 134 -3.01 -11.64 -3.01
CA ASP A 134 -4.25 -11.88 -3.77
C ASP A 134 -5.16 -10.65 -3.91
N THR A 135 -4.87 -9.55 -3.22
CA THR A 135 -5.67 -8.32 -3.20
C THR A 135 -4.79 -7.10 -2.98
N GLY A 136 -5.40 -5.92 -2.90
CA GLY A 136 -4.72 -4.69 -2.53
C GLY A 136 -5.68 -3.55 -2.26
N LEU A 137 -5.13 -2.45 -1.75
CA LEU A 137 -5.84 -1.19 -1.53
C LEU A 137 -5.05 -0.05 -2.16
N LEU A 138 -5.76 0.93 -2.70
CA LEU A 138 -5.28 2.29 -2.93
C LEU A 138 -5.97 3.20 -1.93
N SER A 139 -5.20 3.88 -1.11
CA SER A 139 -5.71 4.70 -0.02
C SER A 139 -5.23 6.15 -0.14
N ILE A 140 -6.11 7.07 0.22
CA ILE A 140 -5.86 8.51 0.31
C ILE A 140 -6.00 8.86 1.79
N TYR A 141 -4.91 9.32 2.39
CA TYR A 141 -4.92 9.82 3.76
C TYR A 141 -4.92 11.33 3.77
N THR A 142 -5.67 11.92 4.71
CA THR A 142 -5.61 13.34 5.01
C THR A 142 -5.90 13.63 6.47
N GLY A 143 -5.19 14.62 7.04
CA GLY A 143 -5.46 15.19 8.36
C GLY A 143 -6.12 16.56 8.20
N LEU A 144 -7.33 16.72 8.71
CA LEU A 144 -8.22 17.86 8.47
C LEU A 144 -8.74 18.49 9.76
N GLY A 145 -8.97 19.79 9.74
CA GLY A 145 -9.86 20.42 10.72
C GLY A 145 -11.32 20.03 10.44
N GLN A 146 -12.13 19.90 11.49
CA GLN A 146 -13.54 19.54 11.36
C GLN A 146 -14.30 20.44 10.38
N GLU A 147 -14.02 21.75 10.37
CA GLU A 147 -14.68 22.72 9.49
C GLU A 147 -14.32 22.56 8.00
N THR A 148 -13.16 21.99 7.70
CA THR A 148 -12.64 21.84 6.32
C THR A 148 -12.90 20.47 5.72
N GLU A 149 -13.29 19.49 6.53
CA GLU A 149 -13.39 18.08 6.19
C GLU A 149 -14.30 17.82 4.99
N ARG A 150 -15.55 18.30 5.05
CA ARG A 150 -16.50 18.09 3.96
C ARG A 150 -16.00 18.67 2.64
N LYS A 151 -15.48 19.90 2.68
CA LYS A 151 -14.95 20.56 1.48
C LYS A 151 -13.75 19.84 0.90
N ALA A 152 -12.88 19.31 1.77
CA ALA A 152 -11.71 18.55 1.35
C ALA A 152 -12.09 17.21 0.71
N LEU A 153 -13.04 16.47 1.31
CA LEU A 153 -13.55 15.23 0.72
C LEU A 153 -14.21 15.46 -0.64
N ASP A 154 -15.07 16.48 -0.76
CA ASP A 154 -15.68 16.86 -2.03
C ASP A 154 -14.63 17.15 -3.10
N LEU A 155 -13.56 17.87 -2.74
CA LEU A 155 -12.48 18.22 -3.64
C LEU A 155 -11.67 16.99 -4.05
N ILE A 156 -11.34 16.12 -3.09
CA ILE A 156 -10.65 14.85 -3.37
C ILE A 156 -11.47 14.02 -4.37
N LEU A 157 -12.76 13.84 -4.13
CA LEU A 157 -13.63 13.06 -5.00
C LEU A 157 -13.73 13.65 -6.42
N ARG A 158 -13.79 14.98 -6.54
CA ARG A 158 -13.75 15.64 -7.86
C ARG A 158 -12.45 15.43 -8.60
N GLU A 159 -11.31 15.53 -7.93
CA GLU A 159 -10.00 15.24 -8.51
C GLU A 159 -9.93 13.80 -9.05
N LEU A 160 -10.49 12.83 -8.32
CA LEU A 160 -10.58 11.46 -8.79
C LEU A 160 -11.48 11.32 -10.03
N ASP A 161 -12.63 11.99 -10.04
CA ASP A 161 -13.55 11.99 -11.18
C ASP A 161 -12.91 12.65 -12.43
N GLU A 162 -12.23 13.79 -12.25
CA GLU A 162 -11.48 14.46 -13.32
C GLU A 162 -10.35 13.58 -13.85
N PHE A 163 -9.64 12.87 -12.96
CA PHE A 163 -8.62 11.93 -13.37
C PHE A 163 -9.19 10.78 -14.18
N CYS A 164 -10.35 10.23 -13.80
CA CYS A 164 -11.05 9.18 -14.55
C CYS A 164 -11.56 9.63 -15.92
N GLN A 165 -11.76 10.94 -16.13
CA GLN A 165 -12.14 11.50 -17.42
C GLN A 165 -10.96 11.76 -18.33
N ASN A 166 -9.91 12.40 -17.81
CA ASN A 166 -8.84 13.01 -18.57
C ASN A 166 -7.53 12.19 -18.55
N GLY A 167 -7.32 11.33 -17.52
CA GLY A 167 -6.07 10.62 -17.33
C GLY A 167 -4.92 11.51 -16.83
N PRO A 168 -3.70 10.99 -16.85
CA PRO A 168 -2.50 11.75 -16.50
C PRO A 168 -2.06 12.66 -17.64
N GLU A 169 -1.55 13.84 -17.29
CA GLU A 169 -0.82 14.67 -18.25
C GLU A 169 0.55 14.03 -18.59
N PRO A 170 1.06 14.22 -19.83
CA PRO A 170 2.34 13.64 -20.24
C PRO A 170 3.50 13.93 -19.30
N ASP A 171 3.58 15.19 -18.80
CA ASP A 171 4.64 15.62 -17.88
C ASP A 171 4.50 14.98 -16.49
N GLU A 172 3.28 14.76 -16.01
CA GLU A 172 3.03 14.08 -14.74
C GLU A 172 3.52 12.63 -14.81
N LEU A 173 3.13 11.92 -15.86
CA LEU A 173 3.53 10.54 -16.07
C LEU A 173 5.04 10.40 -16.19
N SER A 174 5.67 11.26 -17.01
CA SER A 174 7.13 11.24 -17.20
C SER A 174 7.86 11.50 -15.89
N ARG A 175 7.47 12.54 -15.15
CA ARG A 175 8.10 12.89 -13.86
C ARG A 175 7.93 11.76 -12.83
N CYS A 176 6.73 11.21 -12.67
CA CYS A 176 6.47 10.15 -11.69
C CYS A 176 7.18 8.85 -12.04
N ARG A 177 7.32 8.54 -13.34
CA ARG A 177 8.09 7.38 -13.83
C ARG A 177 9.57 7.52 -13.45
N GLU A 178 10.19 8.63 -13.77
CA GLU A 178 11.60 8.87 -13.45
C GLU A 178 11.84 8.92 -11.93
N GLN A 179 10.91 9.48 -11.17
CA GLN A 179 10.98 9.45 -9.70
C GLN A 179 10.89 8.02 -9.15
N ALA A 180 9.97 7.19 -9.66
CA ALA A 180 9.82 5.80 -9.21
C ALA A 180 11.09 4.99 -9.50
N LYS A 181 11.67 5.13 -10.71
CA LYS A 181 12.93 4.49 -11.11
C LYS A 181 14.10 4.94 -10.25
N THR A 182 14.23 6.24 -10.02
CA THR A 182 15.28 6.82 -9.16
C THR A 182 15.15 6.32 -7.72
N THR A 183 13.94 6.32 -7.16
CA THR A 183 13.69 5.83 -5.79
C THR A 183 14.05 4.36 -5.65
N LEU A 184 13.73 3.54 -6.65
CA LEU A 184 14.12 2.13 -6.69
C LEU A 184 15.64 1.98 -6.66
N LEU A 185 16.35 2.66 -7.57
CA LEU A 185 17.81 2.56 -7.68
C LEU A 185 18.52 3.03 -6.41
N MET A 186 18.15 4.20 -5.89
CA MET A 186 18.71 4.72 -4.62
C MET A 186 18.38 3.81 -3.43
N GLY A 187 17.18 3.21 -3.42
CA GLY A 187 16.79 2.29 -2.37
C GLY A 187 17.68 1.04 -2.31
N LEU A 188 18.16 0.56 -3.46
CA LEU A 188 19.00 -0.62 -3.58
C LEU A 188 20.48 -0.39 -3.18
N GLU A 189 20.92 0.85 -3.00
CA GLU A 189 22.24 1.14 -2.43
C GLU A 189 22.31 0.72 -0.96
N ASN A 190 21.20 0.72 -0.24
CA ASN A 190 21.13 0.24 1.12
C ASN A 190 21.02 -1.30 1.14
N THR A 191 21.99 -1.95 1.79
CA THR A 191 22.07 -3.43 1.89
C THR A 191 20.83 -4.05 2.55
N GLY A 192 20.25 -3.40 3.56
CA GLY A 192 19.03 -3.85 4.22
C GLY A 192 17.83 -3.82 3.28
N ASN A 193 17.66 -2.75 2.51
CA ASN A 193 16.59 -2.65 1.51
C ASN A 193 16.77 -3.70 0.40
N ARG A 194 18.02 -3.94 -0.03
CA ARG A 194 18.32 -4.97 -1.02
C ARG A 194 17.97 -6.36 -0.50
N MET A 195 18.35 -6.67 0.74
CA MET A 195 18.00 -7.92 1.41
C MET A 195 16.47 -8.10 1.47
N MET A 196 15.75 -7.09 1.95
CA MET A 196 14.29 -7.12 2.03
C MET A 196 13.63 -7.30 0.67
N THR A 197 14.15 -6.65 -0.36
CA THR A 197 13.63 -6.78 -1.73
C THR A 197 13.80 -8.20 -2.26
N ILE A 198 14.98 -8.80 -2.08
CA ILE A 198 15.27 -10.19 -2.48
C ILE A 198 14.37 -11.16 -1.71
N GLY A 199 14.37 -11.08 -0.37
CA GLY A 199 13.59 -11.98 0.48
C GLY A 199 12.10 -11.91 0.23
N ARG A 200 11.53 -10.71 0.09
CA ARG A 200 10.10 -10.53 -0.23
C ARG A 200 9.76 -11.03 -1.64
N SER A 201 10.62 -10.79 -2.61
CA SER A 201 10.40 -11.24 -3.98
C SER A 201 10.35 -12.75 -4.06
N GLU A 202 11.32 -13.43 -3.47
CA GLU A 202 11.35 -14.89 -3.39
C GLU A 202 10.13 -15.43 -2.65
N LEU A 203 9.85 -14.92 -1.43
CA LEU A 203 8.75 -15.40 -0.60
C LEU A 203 7.38 -15.24 -1.25
N LEU A 204 7.12 -14.09 -1.89
CA LEU A 204 5.78 -13.73 -2.36
C LEU A 204 5.54 -14.03 -3.83
N ARG A 205 6.59 -14.12 -4.65
CA ARG A 205 6.49 -14.37 -6.10
C ARG A 205 7.19 -15.65 -6.55
N GLY A 206 8.08 -16.20 -5.71
CA GLY A 206 8.91 -17.35 -6.07
C GLY A 206 10.04 -17.02 -7.05
N GLU A 207 10.31 -15.73 -7.26
CA GLU A 207 11.36 -15.25 -8.17
C GLU A 207 11.88 -13.87 -7.76
N VAL A 208 13.14 -13.61 -8.03
CA VAL A 208 13.78 -12.31 -7.85
C VAL A 208 13.97 -11.69 -9.25
N SER A 209 13.15 -10.68 -9.57
CA SER A 209 13.27 -9.97 -10.85
C SER A 209 14.57 -9.17 -10.91
N LYS A 210 15.16 -9.11 -12.11
CA LYS A 210 16.31 -8.23 -12.35
C LYS A 210 15.87 -6.77 -12.28
N ILE A 211 16.79 -5.90 -11.87
CA ILE A 211 16.51 -4.46 -11.75
C ILE A 211 16.09 -3.89 -13.09
N GLU A 212 16.77 -4.27 -14.15
CA GLU A 212 16.50 -3.83 -15.52
C GLU A 212 15.07 -4.18 -15.96
N GLU A 213 14.58 -5.37 -15.63
CA GLU A 213 13.22 -5.83 -15.94
C GLU A 213 12.16 -4.99 -15.20
N VAL A 214 12.47 -4.58 -13.96
CA VAL A 214 11.59 -3.71 -13.18
C VAL A 214 11.57 -2.29 -13.76
N LEU A 215 12.72 -1.75 -14.16
CA LEU A 215 12.83 -0.43 -14.82
C LEU A 215 12.07 -0.43 -16.15
N ASP A 216 12.26 -1.44 -16.98
CA ASP A 216 11.56 -1.62 -18.24
C ASP A 216 10.03 -1.74 -18.05
N SER A 217 9.60 -2.31 -16.92
CA SER A 217 8.17 -2.42 -16.60
C SER A 217 7.55 -1.06 -16.32
N TYR A 218 8.27 -0.15 -15.66
CA TYR A 218 7.83 1.24 -15.51
C TYR A 218 7.80 1.97 -16.86
N ASP A 219 8.78 1.74 -17.74
CA ASP A 219 8.86 2.41 -19.04
C ASP A 219 7.72 1.98 -19.98
N ARG A 220 7.23 0.77 -19.85
CA ARG A 220 6.11 0.22 -20.65
C ARG A 220 4.74 0.76 -20.25
N VAL A 221 4.57 1.30 -19.03
CA VAL A 221 3.26 1.82 -18.61
C VAL A 221 2.88 3.04 -19.43
N THR A 222 1.71 3.01 -20.05
CA THR A 222 1.17 4.10 -20.85
C THR A 222 0.17 4.94 -20.06
N ALA A 223 -0.18 6.13 -20.57
CA ALA A 223 -1.25 6.96 -20.00
C ALA A 223 -2.60 6.23 -20.03
N ASP A 224 -2.87 5.47 -21.09
CA ASP A 224 -4.10 4.69 -21.22
C ASP A 224 -4.19 3.56 -20.18
N ASP A 225 -3.07 2.90 -19.86
CA ASP A 225 -3.04 1.88 -18.81
C ASP A 225 -3.44 2.48 -17.46
N ILE A 226 -2.89 3.66 -17.12
CA ILE A 226 -3.20 4.36 -15.88
C ILE A 226 -4.65 4.83 -15.86
N LEU A 227 -5.15 5.41 -16.97
CA LEU A 227 -6.52 5.87 -17.07
C LEU A 227 -7.53 4.72 -16.93
N ASN A 228 -7.29 3.60 -17.63
CA ASN A 228 -8.14 2.42 -17.54
C ASN A 228 -8.12 1.81 -16.14
N LEU A 229 -6.95 1.81 -15.48
CA LEU A 229 -6.83 1.36 -14.10
C LEU A 229 -7.59 2.29 -13.15
N ALA A 230 -7.44 3.61 -13.28
CA ALA A 230 -8.16 4.60 -12.46
C ALA A 230 -9.67 4.41 -12.52
N ARG A 231 -10.24 4.21 -13.73
CA ARG A 231 -11.66 3.95 -13.94
C ARG A 231 -12.16 2.67 -13.28
N ARG A 232 -11.30 1.65 -13.13
CA ARG A 232 -11.64 0.40 -12.44
C ARG A 232 -11.56 0.56 -10.92
N VAL A 233 -10.59 1.34 -10.44
CA VAL A 233 -10.30 1.52 -9.02
C VAL A 233 -11.27 2.49 -8.37
N PHE A 234 -11.50 3.67 -8.96
CA PHE A 234 -12.30 4.73 -8.36
C PHE A 234 -13.81 4.57 -8.57
N ASP A 235 -14.30 3.35 -8.43
CA ASP A 235 -15.73 3.06 -8.33
C ASP A 235 -16.23 3.49 -6.94
N ARG A 236 -17.00 4.57 -6.86
CA ARG A 236 -17.51 5.13 -5.60
C ARG A 236 -18.32 4.11 -4.78
N SER A 237 -19.03 3.20 -5.45
CA SER A 237 -19.79 2.14 -4.77
C SER A 237 -18.90 1.17 -3.97
N LYS A 238 -17.60 1.17 -4.26
CA LYS A 238 -16.59 0.36 -3.58
C LYS A 238 -15.70 1.18 -2.64
N ALA A 239 -16.00 2.45 -2.42
CA ALA A 239 -15.24 3.27 -1.50
C ALA A 239 -15.40 2.78 -0.06
N SER A 240 -14.31 2.76 0.67
CA SER A 240 -14.28 2.61 2.13
C SER A 240 -13.74 3.89 2.74
N LEU A 241 -14.30 4.31 3.87
CA LEU A 241 -13.82 5.47 4.59
C LEU A 241 -13.64 5.14 6.07
N ALA A 242 -12.47 5.45 6.61
CA ALA A 242 -12.21 5.43 8.04
C ALA A 242 -11.96 6.86 8.52
N VAL A 243 -12.64 7.27 9.59
CA VAL A 243 -12.47 8.58 10.23
C VAL A 243 -12.20 8.39 11.71
N VAL A 244 -11.12 9.00 12.20
CA VAL A 244 -10.78 9.04 13.63
C VAL A 244 -10.60 10.49 14.04
N GLY A 245 -11.32 10.92 15.06
CA GLY A 245 -11.37 12.29 15.55
C GLY A 245 -12.75 12.62 16.03
N GLN A 246 -13.30 13.74 15.61
CA GLN A 246 -14.68 14.17 15.87
C GLN A 246 -15.49 14.06 14.56
N PRO A 247 -15.88 12.83 14.15
CA PRO A 247 -16.52 12.59 12.86
C PRO A 247 -17.92 13.21 12.83
N ASP A 248 -18.36 13.59 11.64
CA ASP A 248 -19.75 13.92 11.35
C ASP A 248 -20.64 12.65 11.38
N SER A 249 -21.91 12.77 11.09
CA SER A 249 -22.82 11.64 11.06
C SER A 249 -22.48 10.65 9.96
N GLU A 250 -22.81 9.38 10.17
CA GLU A 250 -22.64 8.32 9.16
C GLU A 250 -23.37 8.65 7.86
N ASP A 251 -24.56 9.25 7.95
CA ASP A 251 -25.36 9.63 6.78
C ASP A 251 -24.65 10.70 5.93
N THR A 252 -23.96 11.66 6.56
CA THR A 252 -23.16 12.68 5.86
C THR A 252 -22.09 12.02 4.97
N TYR A 253 -21.35 11.07 5.51
CA TYR A 253 -20.30 10.39 4.73
C TYR A 253 -20.89 9.49 3.64
N ARG A 254 -22.00 8.81 3.92
CA ARG A 254 -22.69 7.99 2.91
C ARG A 254 -23.24 8.81 1.75
N GLU A 255 -23.66 10.06 2.00
CA GLU A 255 -24.06 11.01 0.95
C GLU A 255 -22.87 11.45 0.10
N LEU A 256 -21.73 11.75 0.71
CA LEU A 256 -20.52 12.19 0.03
C LEU A 256 -19.92 11.10 -0.88
N LEU A 257 -20.05 9.84 -0.49
CA LEU A 257 -19.50 8.71 -1.24
C LEU A 257 -20.43 8.21 -2.37
N ARG A 258 -21.64 8.72 -2.48
CA ARG A 258 -22.55 8.42 -3.59
C ARG A 258 -22.20 9.23 -4.85
#